data_6a4045bcb2bf8dbdaa8a55f9dc3c2771
#
_entry.id   6a4045bcb2bf8dbdaa8a55f9dc3c2771
#
_cell.length_a   1.000
_cell.length_b   1.000
_cell.length_c   1.000
_cell.angle_alpha   90.00
_cell.angle_beta   90.00
_cell.angle_gamma   90.00
#
_symmetry.space_group_name_H-M   'P 1'
#
loop_
_entity.id
_entity.type
_entity.pdbx_description
1 polymer ?
#
loop_
_entity_poly.entity_id
_entity_poly.type
_entity_poly.pdbx_seq_one_letter_code
_entity_poly.pdbx_strand_id
1 'polypeptide(L)'
;MNRLLIIDGHNLLFQIFFGMPTKIIGAQGVAIHGVIGFIGALNKMIDAYNPTHLLVMFDGETKNPRKDILEEYKANRPDWSEVSEDENPFTQLPYIYEALDYMGIKHEETTTCETDDVIAAYAIEYGKAHEVVIASFDSDYFQLINEKVKVVRYRGKCSVTCDEEYVKERYGVPASRYLDYKCLVGDSSDNIKGVKGVGPKTAAKLIDKFGTLDEIRARGCEIENEKIRTAIMDSDEILARNLSLIKLTEGADMPFTFDEVKFENPMLRTMDIIRGIGI
;
A
#
# COMPACT_ATOMS: atom_id res chain seq x y z
N MET A 1 -11.89 4.70 -21.78
CA MET A 1 -10.65 4.75 -21.02
C MET A 1 -10.66 3.54 -20.11
N ASN A 2 -9.60 2.74 -20.05
CA ASN A 2 -9.57 1.59 -19.17
C ASN A 2 -9.28 2.04 -17.73
N ARG A 3 -9.76 1.25 -16.77
CA ARG A 3 -9.47 1.45 -15.33
C ARG A 3 -8.93 0.17 -14.73
N LEU A 4 -7.74 0.25 -14.15
CA LEU A 4 -7.10 -0.82 -13.41
C LEU A 4 -7.33 -0.62 -11.91
N LEU A 5 -7.96 -1.60 -11.26
CA LEU A 5 -8.06 -1.68 -9.81
C LEU A 5 -7.01 -2.68 -9.31
N ILE A 6 -6.11 -2.22 -8.45
CA ILE A 6 -5.09 -3.07 -7.82
C ILE A 6 -5.39 -3.15 -6.34
N ILE A 7 -5.49 -4.35 -5.82
CA ILE A 7 -5.74 -4.60 -4.40
C ILE A 7 -4.43 -5.06 -3.74
N ASP A 8 -4.01 -4.36 -2.71
CA ASP A 8 -3.02 -4.83 -1.75
C ASP A 8 -3.70 -5.87 -0.84
N GLY A 9 -3.47 -7.14 -1.15
CA GLY A 9 -4.24 -8.26 -0.60
C GLY A 9 -4.02 -8.44 0.89
N HIS A 10 -2.77 -8.42 1.36
CA HIS A 10 -2.48 -8.54 2.77
C HIS A 10 -3.02 -7.34 3.57
N ASN A 11 -2.83 -6.14 3.08
CA ASN A 11 -3.34 -4.94 3.72
C ASN A 11 -4.87 -4.98 3.88
N LEU A 12 -5.59 -5.38 2.83
CA LEU A 12 -7.04 -5.54 2.87
C LEU A 12 -7.46 -6.67 3.84
N LEU A 13 -6.79 -7.83 3.78
CA LEU A 13 -7.07 -8.95 4.67
C LEU A 13 -6.91 -8.56 6.14
N PHE A 14 -5.79 -7.96 6.50
CA PHE A 14 -5.52 -7.54 7.89
C PHE A 14 -6.56 -6.55 8.37
N GLN A 15 -6.87 -5.55 7.55
CA GLN A 15 -7.88 -4.56 7.88
C GLN A 15 -9.26 -5.19 8.14
N ILE A 16 -9.67 -6.13 7.30
CA ILE A 16 -10.95 -6.83 7.41
C ILE A 16 -10.94 -7.77 8.62
N PHE A 17 -9.92 -8.58 8.76
CA PHE A 17 -9.82 -9.60 9.81
C PHE A 17 -9.92 -8.96 11.20
N PHE A 18 -9.15 -7.91 11.47
CA PHE A 18 -9.18 -7.20 12.75
C PHE A 18 -10.31 -6.17 12.87
N GLY A 19 -10.89 -5.74 11.76
CA GLY A 19 -11.98 -4.78 11.73
C GLY A 19 -13.37 -5.41 11.91
N MET A 20 -13.51 -6.73 11.75
CA MET A 20 -14.81 -7.41 11.94
C MET A 20 -15.07 -7.70 13.41
N PRO A 21 -16.24 -7.31 13.93
CA PRO A 21 -16.54 -7.42 15.36
C PRO A 21 -16.83 -8.85 15.81
N THR A 22 -17.09 -9.78 14.88
CA THR A 22 -17.53 -11.13 15.18
C THR A 22 -16.88 -12.15 14.27
N LYS A 23 -16.35 -13.24 14.84
CA LYS A 23 -15.88 -14.39 14.08
C LYS A 23 -17.09 -15.13 13.48
N ILE A 24 -17.00 -15.46 12.20
CA ILE A 24 -18.00 -16.27 11.49
C ILE A 24 -17.34 -17.62 11.22
N ILE A 25 -18.01 -18.71 11.64
CA ILE A 25 -17.54 -20.07 11.44
C ILE A 25 -18.27 -20.66 10.22
N GLY A 26 -17.52 -21.17 9.27
CA GLY A 26 -18.02 -21.84 8.08
C GLY A 26 -18.53 -23.27 8.37
N ALA A 27 -19.04 -23.92 7.35
CA ALA A 27 -19.62 -25.26 7.43
C ALA A 27 -18.62 -26.34 7.90
N GLN A 28 -17.33 -26.11 7.67
CA GLN A 28 -16.25 -27.01 8.06
C GLN A 28 -15.71 -26.75 9.47
N GLY A 29 -16.31 -25.84 10.23
CA GLY A 29 -15.86 -25.45 11.58
C GLY A 29 -14.67 -24.49 11.60
N VAL A 30 -14.26 -23.96 10.45
CA VAL A 30 -13.16 -23.01 10.29
C VAL A 30 -13.67 -21.57 10.30
N ALA A 31 -12.91 -20.65 10.91
CA ALA A 31 -13.23 -19.23 10.86
C ALA A 31 -13.07 -18.68 9.43
N ILE A 32 -14.13 -18.05 8.89
CA ILE A 32 -14.18 -17.53 7.51
C ILE A 32 -14.57 -16.05 7.44
N HIS A 33 -14.58 -15.35 8.56
CA HIS A 33 -14.98 -13.93 8.61
C HIS A 33 -14.08 -13.04 7.76
N GLY A 34 -12.76 -13.29 7.74
CA GLY A 34 -11.82 -12.57 6.88
C GLY A 34 -12.13 -12.80 5.41
N VAL A 35 -12.43 -14.04 4.99
CA VAL A 35 -12.79 -14.38 3.60
C VAL A 35 -14.08 -13.64 3.20
N ILE A 36 -15.13 -13.77 4.00
CA ILE A 36 -16.43 -13.10 3.73
C ILE A 36 -16.25 -11.60 3.61
N GLY A 37 -15.51 -11.02 4.56
CA GLY A 37 -15.28 -9.58 4.59
C GLY A 37 -14.39 -9.11 3.44
N PHE A 38 -13.34 -9.87 3.10
CA PHE A 38 -12.45 -9.58 1.97
C PHE A 38 -13.24 -9.56 0.64
N ILE A 39 -13.98 -10.63 0.36
CA ILE A 39 -14.81 -10.72 -0.87
C ILE A 39 -15.90 -9.66 -0.87
N GLY A 40 -16.52 -9.39 0.29
CA GLY A 40 -17.52 -8.34 0.43
C GLY A 40 -16.96 -6.94 0.18
N ALA A 41 -15.74 -6.67 0.63
CA ALA A 41 -15.03 -5.42 0.36
C ALA A 41 -14.64 -5.29 -1.12
N LEU A 42 -14.10 -6.37 -1.69
CA LEU A 42 -13.71 -6.45 -3.08
C LEU A 42 -14.91 -6.19 -4.01
N ASN A 43 -16.05 -6.87 -3.81
CA ASN A 43 -17.28 -6.64 -4.58
C ASN A 43 -17.73 -5.17 -4.51
N LYS A 44 -17.70 -4.55 -3.32
CA LYS A 44 -18.06 -3.13 -3.18
C LYS A 44 -17.10 -2.19 -3.89
N MET A 45 -15.80 -2.51 -3.93
CA MET A 45 -14.85 -1.74 -4.71
C MET A 45 -15.03 -1.95 -6.22
N ILE A 46 -15.34 -3.17 -6.65
CA ILE A 46 -15.69 -3.46 -8.05
C ILE A 46 -16.91 -2.63 -8.46
N ASP A 47 -17.98 -2.62 -7.66
CA ASP A 47 -19.19 -1.84 -7.94
C ASP A 47 -18.91 -0.33 -7.96
N ALA A 48 -18.09 0.16 -7.03
CA ALA A 48 -17.80 1.59 -6.90
C ALA A 48 -16.90 2.13 -8.03
N TYR A 49 -15.91 1.36 -8.45
CA TYR A 49 -14.91 1.80 -9.41
C TYR A 49 -15.15 1.27 -10.83
N ASN A 50 -16.01 0.27 -11.00
CA ASN A 50 -16.32 -0.38 -12.28
C ASN A 50 -15.05 -0.63 -13.12
N PRO A 51 -14.08 -1.42 -12.61
CA PRO A 51 -12.81 -1.65 -13.27
C PRO A 51 -12.98 -2.49 -14.53
N THR A 52 -12.18 -2.20 -15.55
CA THR A 52 -12.01 -3.05 -16.75
C THR A 52 -10.86 -4.03 -16.58
N HIS A 53 -10.00 -3.80 -15.58
CA HIS A 53 -8.83 -4.62 -15.26
C HIS A 53 -8.72 -4.69 -13.73
N LEU A 54 -8.43 -5.87 -13.21
CA LEU A 54 -8.39 -6.11 -11.76
C LEU A 54 -7.26 -7.09 -11.43
N LEU A 55 -6.49 -6.73 -10.41
CA LEU A 55 -5.36 -7.50 -9.92
C LEU A 55 -5.35 -7.47 -8.39
N VAL A 56 -5.05 -8.60 -7.76
CA VAL A 56 -4.80 -8.69 -6.32
C VAL A 56 -3.39 -9.20 -6.09
N MET A 57 -2.59 -8.45 -5.35
CA MET A 57 -1.21 -8.81 -5.04
C MET A 57 -1.06 -9.12 -3.55
N PHE A 58 -0.28 -10.13 -3.23
CA PHE A 58 0.01 -10.56 -1.87
C PHE A 58 1.52 -10.60 -1.62
N ASP A 59 1.94 -10.38 -0.37
CA ASP A 59 3.33 -10.57 0.03
C ASP A 59 3.64 -12.07 0.12
N GLY A 60 4.65 -12.51 -0.59
CA GLY A 60 5.19 -13.83 -0.45
C GLY A 60 6.38 -13.87 0.51
N GLU A 61 6.92 -15.07 0.73
CA GLU A 61 8.14 -15.26 1.50
C GLU A 61 9.36 -14.83 0.68
N THR A 62 9.74 -13.56 0.78
CA THR A 62 10.89 -13.01 0.07
C THR A 62 12.01 -12.61 1.00
N LYS A 63 13.26 -12.70 0.49
CA LYS A 63 14.37 -11.99 1.09
C LYS A 63 14.12 -10.50 0.90
N ASN A 64 13.90 -9.78 1.98
CA ASN A 64 13.69 -8.35 1.92
C ASN A 64 15.02 -7.59 1.84
N PRO A 65 15.41 -7.07 0.67
CA PRO A 65 16.69 -6.37 0.52
C PRO A 65 16.77 -5.08 1.36
N ARG A 66 15.61 -4.53 1.79
CA ARG A 66 15.58 -3.37 2.68
C ARG A 66 16.12 -3.67 4.08
N LYS A 67 16.07 -4.94 4.52
CA LYS A 67 16.70 -5.38 5.77
C LYS A 67 18.24 -5.35 5.72
N ASP A 68 18.82 -5.49 4.52
CA ASP A 68 20.27 -5.36 4.35
C ASP A 68 20.72 -3.88 4.49
N ILE A 69 19.81 -2.93 4.24
CA ILE A 69 20.07 -1.48 4.40
C ILE A 69 19.80 -1.04 5.85
N LEU A 70 18.77 -1.59 6.49
CA LEU A 70 18.38 -1.30 7.87
C LEU A 70 17.87 -2.57 8.55
N GLU A 71 18.67 -3.13 9.44
CA GLU A 71 18.35 -4.39 10.17
C GLU A 71 17.01 -4.28 10.93
N GLU A 72 16.73 -3.10 11.48
CA GLU A 72 15.50 -2.83 12.26
C GLU A 72 14.28 -2.55 11.35
N TYR A 73 14.41 -2.61 10.02
CA TYR A 73 13.32 -2.40 9.07
C TYR A 73 12.18 -3.39 9.32
N LYS A 74 10.99 -2.86 9.59
CA LYS A 74 9.77 -3.63 9.92
C LYS A 74 9.93 -4.59 11.13
N ALA A 75 10.96 -4.40 11.99
CA ALA A 75 11.20 -5.25 13.16
C ALA A 75 10.13 -5.12 14.26
N ASN A 76 9.30 -4.10 14.20
CA ASN A 76 8.16 -3.88 15.09
C ASN A 76 6.88 -4.65 14.67
N ARG A 77 6.92 -5.40 13.57
CA ARG A 77 5.80 -6.24 13.13
C ARG A 77 5.73 -7.53 13.96
N PRO A 78 4.51 -8.01 14.33
CA PRO A 78 4.36 -9.25 15.08
C PRO A 78 4.83 -10.46 14.25
N ASP A 79 5.37 -11.46 14.95
CA ASP A 79 5.64 -12.77 14.36
C ASP A 79 4.34 -13.60 14.38
N TRP A 80 3.79 -13.82 13.21
CA TRP A 80 2.53 -14.55 13.04
C TRP A 80 2.68 -16.07 13.20
N SER A 81 3.89 -16.61 13.19
CA SER A 81 4.14 -18.04 13.41
C SER A 81 3.82 -18.48 14.84
N GLU A 82 3.86 -17.54 15.81
CA GLU A 82 3.56 -17.80 17.23
C GLU A 82 2.09 -17.51 17.60
N VAL A 83 1.30 -17.01 16.64
CA VAL A 83 -0.10 -16.64 16.88
C VAL A 83 -1.03 -17.83 16.63
N SER A 84 -2.05 -18.00 17.49
CA SER A 84 -3.04 -19.09 17.32
C SER A 84 -3.74 -18.99 15.97
N GLU A 85 -4.12 -20.16 15.40
CA GLU A 85 -4.81 -20.23 14.10
C GLU A 85 -6.04 -19.30 14.04
N ASP A 86 -6.79 -19.21 15.11
CA ASP A 86 -8.00 -18.39 15.24
C ASP A 86 -7.74 -16.87 15.20
N GLU A 87 -6.52 -16.46 15.50
CA GLU A 87 -6.08 -15.05 15.56
C GLU A 87 -5.12 -14.69 14.41
N ASN A 88 -4.76 -15.68 13.61
CA ASN A 88 -3.83 -15.54 12.50
C ASN A 88 -4.61 -15.30 11.18
N PRO A 89 -4.56 -14.10 10.57
CA PRO A 89 -5.25 -13.81 9.32
C PRO A 89 -4.79 -14.68 8.17
N PHE A 90 -3.54 -15.14 8.17
CA PHE A 90 -2.98 -15.96 7.09
C PHE A 90 -3.67 -17.32 6.92
N THR A 91 -4.34 -17.83 7.96
CA THR A 91 -5.12 -19.09 7.87
C THR A 91 -6.27 -18.99 6.88
N GLN A 92 -6.67 -17.79 6.49
CA GLN A 92 -7.76 -17.55 5.55
C GLN A 92 -7.32 -17.32 4.11
N LEU A 93 -6.00 -17.16 3.86
CA LEU A 93 -5.46 -16.92 2.52
C LEU A 93 -5.83 -18.02 1.51
N PRO A 94 -5.73 -19.33 1.82
CA PRO A 94 -6.08 -20.36 0.86
C PRO A 94 -7.51 -20.21 0.33
N TYR A 95 -8.46 -19.90 1.20
CA TYR A 95 -9.86 -19.69 0.82
C TYR A 95 -10.07 -18.39 0.04
N ILE A 96 -9.26 -17.36 0.31
CA ILE A 96 -9.28 -16.11 -0.46
C ILE A 96 -8.78 -16.39 -1.88
N TYR A 97 -7.71 -17.17 -2.04
CA TYR A 97 -7.20 -17.56 -3.37
C TYR A 97 -8.23 -18.37 -4.16
N GLU A 98 -8.84 -19.37 -3.53
CA GLU A 98 -9.92 -20.15 -4.15
C GLU A 98 -11.09 -19.25 -4.57
N ALA A 99 -11.44 -18.25 -3.76
CA ALA A 99 -12.51 -17.31 -4.10
C ALA A 99 -12.12 -16.38 -5.26
N LEU A 100 -10.87 -15.91 -5.32
CA LEU A 100 -10.37 -15.09 -6.43
C LEU A 100 -10.35 -15.90 -7.74
N ASP A 101 -9.90 -17.17 -7.69
CA ASP A 101 -9.95 -18.09 -8.83
C ASP A 101 -11.39 -18.32 -9.30
N TYR A 102 -12.33 -18.56 -8.37
CA TYR A 102 -13.74 -18.73 -8.68
C TYR A 102 -14.36 -17.49 -9.34
N MET A 103 -13.88 -16.30 -8.97
CA MET A 103 -14.28 -15.03 -9.59
C MET A 103 -13.54 -14.72 -10.90
N GLY A 104 -12.54 -15.52 -11.29
CA GLY A 104 -11.69 -15.27 -12.46
C GLY A 104 -10.76 -14.07 -12.29
N ILE A 105 -10.39 -13.71 -11.05
CA ILE A 105 -9.53 -12.58 -10.73
C ILE A 105 -8.08 -13.03 -10.63
N LYS A 106 -7.20 -12.39 -11.40
CA LYS A 106 -5.76 -12.62 -11.32
C LYS A 106 -5.21 -12.17 -9.98
N HIS A 107 -4.45 -13.05 -9.35
CA HIS A 107 -3.76 -12.77 -8.11
C HIS A 107 -2.42 -13.51 -8.07
N GLU A 108 -1.46 -13.00 -7.31
CA GLU A 108 -0.12 -13.59 -7.18
C GLU A 108 0.51 -13.20 -5.85
N GLU A 109 1.35 -14.08 -5.31
CA GLU A 109 2.27 -13.77 -4.22
C GLU A 109 3.62 -13.32 -4.80
N THR A 110 4.15 -12.21 -4.31
CA THR A 110 5.47 -11.73 -4.76
C THR A 110 6.59 -12.62 -4.22
N THR A 111 7.55 -12.96 -5.06
CA THR A 111 8.65 -13.87 -4.70
C THR A 111 10.04 -13.23 -4.77
N THR A 112 10.17 -12.07 -5.41
CA THR A 112 11.47 -11.41 -5.67
C THR A 112 11.64 -10.08 -4.96
N CYS A 113 10.53 -9.38 -4.65
CA CYS A 113 10.51 -8.07 -4.00
C CYS A 113 9.25 -7.91 -3.15
N GLU A 114 9.13 -6.81 -2.44
CA GLU A 114 7.90 -6.49 -1.70
C GLU A 114 6.72 -6.21 -2.66
N THR A 115 5.53 -6.56 -2.23
CA THR A 115 4.28 -6.31 -2.98
C THR A 115 4.11 -4.84 -3.36
N ASP A 116 4.57 -3.95 -2.49
CA ASP A 116 4.50 -2.51 -2.72
C ASP A 116 5.25 -2.08 -3.99
N ASP A 117 6.40 -2.69 -4.28
CA ASP A 117 7.18 -2.41 -5.47
C ASP A 117 6.49 -2.93 -6.75
N VAL A 118 5.87 -4.11 -6.69
CA VAL A 118 5.12 -4.66 -7.83
C VAL A 118 3.88 -3.80 -8.12
N ILE A 119 3.11 -3.44 -7.09
CA ILE A 119 1.95 -2.54 -7.25
C ILE A 119 2.39 -1.19 -7.82
N ALA A 120 3.53 -0.65 -7.36
CA ALA A 120 4.09 0.58 -7.90
C ALA A 120 4.47 0.46 -9.38
N ALA A 121 5.11 -0.65 -9.77
CA ALA A 121 5.45 -0.90 -11.18
C ALA A 121 4.20 -0.88 -12.07
N TYR A 122 3.12 -1.57 -11.67
CA TYR A 122 1.83 -1.51 -12.37
C TYR A 122 1.27 -0.08 -12.45
N ALA A 123 1.27 0.64 -11.32
CA ALA A 123 0.71 1.98 -11.26
C ALA A 123 1.48 2.98 -12.11
N ILE A 124 2.81 2.91 -12.12
CA ILE A 124 3.68 3.78 -12.92
C ILE A 124 3.54 3.47 -14.40
N GLU A 125 3.58 2.19 -14.79
CA GLU A 125 3.50 1.81 -16.19
C GLU A 125 2.13 2.11 -16.79
N TYR A 126 1.06 1.63 -16.17
CA TYR A 126 -0.28 1.77 -16.72
C TYR A 126 -0.94 3.12 -16.42
N GLY A 127 -0.52 3.81 -15.37
CA GLY A 127 -0.95 5.19 -15.07
C GLY A 127 -0.58 6.22 -16.13
N LYS A 128 0.36 5.90 -17.04
CA LYS A 128 0.69 6.75 -18.20
C LYS A 128 -0.51 6.89 -19.17
N ALA A 129 -1.29 5.83 -19.36
CA ALA A 129 -2.35 5.76 -20.35
C ALA A 129 -3.76 5.55 -19.76
N HIS A 130 -3.87 4.96 -18.58
CA HIS A 130 -5.11 4.47 -17.99
C HIS A 130 -5.34 5.06 -16.59
N GLU A 131 -6.56 5.00 -16.09
CA GLU A 131 -6.84 5.25 -14.68
C GLU A 131 -6.39 4.05 -13.85
N VAL A 132 -5.69 4.31 -12.75
CA VAL A 132 -5.26 3.29 -11.79
C VAL A 132 -5.77 3.66 -10.39
N VAL A 133 -6.40 2.69 -9.74
CA VAL A 133 -6.87 2.81 -8.36
C VAL A 133 -6.17 1.73 -7.53
N ILE A 134 -5.36 2.14 -6.57
CA ILE A 134 -4.69 1.24 -5.62
C ILE A 134 -5.53 1.18 -4.34
N ALA A 135 -5.97 -0.01 -3.95
CA ALA A 135 -6.69 -0.22 -2.70
C ALA A 135 -5.74 -0.66 -1.60
N SER A 136 -5.30 0.27 -0.76
CA SER A 136 -4.42 0.02 0.38
C SER A 136 -4.52 1.14 1.42
N PHE A 137 -4.19 0.83 2.68
CA PHE A 137 -3.98 1.82 3.75
C PHE A 137 -2.55 2.33 3.81
N ASP A 138 -1.63 1.70 3.08
CA ASP A 138 -0.26 2.14 3.08
C ASP A 138 -0.13 3.52 2.45
N SER A 139 0.52 4.41 3.18
CA SER A 139 0.74 5.78 2.73
C SER A 139 1.89 5.90 1.74
N ASP A 140 2.73 4.89 1.59
CA ASP A 140 3.85 4.95 0.67
C ASP A 140 3.39 5.03 -0.78
N TYR A 141 2.22 4.49 -1.09
CA TYR A 141 1.59 4.67 -2.42
C TYR A 141 1.21 6.12 -2.74
N PHE A 142 1.18 7.04 -1.76
CA PHE A 142 0.87 8.45 -2.05
C PHE A 142 1.93 9.12 -2.92
N GLN A 143 3.16 8.61 -2.95
CA GLN A 143 4.20 9.08 -3.88
C GLN A 143 3.86 8.81 -5.35
N LEU A 144 2.90 7.92 -5.64
CA LEU A 144 2.46 7.54 -6.99
C LEU A 144 1.26 8.34 -7.47
N ILE A 145 0.58 9.06 -6.56
CA ILE A 145 -0.65 9.80 -6.87
C ILE A 145 -0.37 10.91 -7.90
N ASN A 146 -1.23 10.95 -8.91
CA ASN A 146 -1.26 11.97 -9.95
C ASN A 146 -2.69 12.06 -10.54
N GLU A 147 -2.85 12.75 -11.67
CA GLU A 147 -4.16 12.91 -12.32
C GLU A 147 -4.87 11.59 -12.64
N LYS A 148 -4.13 10.50 -12.87
CA LYS A 148 -4.65 9.18 -13.26
C LYS A 148 -4.53 8.11 -12.19
N VAL A 149 -3.61 8.26 -11.25
CA VAL A 149 -3.35 7.29 -10.17
C VAL A 149 -3.92 7.82 -8.86
N LYS A 150 -4.78 7.03 -8.22
CA LYS A 150 -5.39 7.33 -6.92
C LYS A 150 -5.24 6.15 -5.99
N VAL A 151 -5.27 6.43 -4.67
CA VAL A 151 -5.27 5.41 -3.63
C VAL A 151 -6.62 5.41 -2.93
N VAL A 152 -7.20 4.26 -2.70
CA VAL A 152 -8.42 4.12 -1.90
C VAL A 152 -8.13 3.44 -0.57
N ARG A 153 -8.50 4.09 0.50
CA ARG A 153 -8.55 3.53 1.86
C ARG A 153 -9.96 3.03 2.13
N TYR A 154 -10.16 1.74 1.89
CA TYR A 154 -11.48 1.15 1.99
C TYR A 154 -11.91 0.96 3.45
N ARG A 155 -13.03 1.58 3.84
CA ARG A 155 -13.70 1.42 5.15
C ARG A 155 -15.22 1.35 5.00
N GLY A 156 -15.69 0.56 4.07
CA GLY A 156 -17.14 0.51 3.78
C GLY A 156 -17.68 1.89 3.40
N LYS A 157 -18.68 2.38 4.15
CA LYS A 157 -19.27 3.70 3.89
C LYS A 157 -18.34 4.88 4.20
N CYS A 158 -17.30 4.65 4.99
CA CYS A 158 -16.30 5.65 5.37
C CYS A 158 -15.02 5.54 4.54
N SER A 159 -15.08 4.90 3.38
CA SER A 159 -13.95 4.83 2.45
C SER A 159 -13.57 6.20 1.94
N VAL A 160 -12.26 6.41 1.78
CA VAL A 160 -11.70 7.68 1.31
C VAL A 160 -10.87 7.42 0.07
N THR A 161 -11.14 8.16 -1.00
CA THR A 161 -10.25 8.22 -2.16
C THR A 161 -9.21 9.30 -1.92
N CYS A 162 -7.96 8.91 -1.88
CA CYS A 162 -6.82 9.79 -1.71
C CYS A 162 -6.29 10.18 -3.10
N ASP A 163 -6.33 11.46 -3.39
CA ASP A 163 -5.81 12.11 -4.61
C ASP A 163 -4.83 13.22 -4.21
N GLU A 164 -4.41 14.04 -5.17
CA GLU A 164 -3.47 15.14 -4.92
C GLU A 164 -4.00 16.14 -3.88
N GLU A 165 -5.29 16.46 -3.91
CA GLU A 165 -5.93 17.37 -2.95
C GLU A 165 -5.89 16.79 -1.54
N TYR A 166 -6.25 15.51 -1.39
CA TYR A 166 -6.17 14.80 -0.12
C TYR A 166 -4.77 14.84 0.49
N VAL A 167 -3.71 14.55 -0.32
CA VAL A 167 -2.32 14.57 0.17
C VAL A 167 -1.93 15.98 0.59
N LYS A 168 -2.27 16.99 -0.21
CA LYS A 168 -1.98 18.39 0.10
C LYS A 168 -2.67 18.86 1.38
N GLU A 169 -3.96 18.56 1.55
CA GLU A 169 -4.71 18.93 2.75
C GLU A 169 -4.20 18.23 4.00
N ARG A 170 -3.88 16.95 3.88
CA ARG A 170 -3.52 16.10 5.02
C ARG A 170 -2.08 16.31 5.49
N TYR A 171 -1.14 16.47 4.55
CA TYR A 171 0.30 16.50 4.83
C TYR A 171 0.95 17.87 4.56
N GLY A 172 0.27 18.77 3.89
CA GLY A 172 0.75 20.10 3.55
C GLY A 172 1.76 20.12 2.40
N VAL A 173 1.87 19.02 1.63
CA VAL A 173 2.78 18.89 0.49
C VAL A 173 2.04 18.32 -0.72
N PRO A 174 2.44 18.64 -1.96
CA PRO A 174 1.88 17.98 -3.13
C PRO A 174 2.29 16.49 -3.17
N ALA A 175 1.47 15.63 -3.79
CA ALA A 175 1.73 14.19 -3.87
C ALA A 175 3.10 13.90 -4.51
N SER A 176 3.51 14.67 -5.51
CA SER A 176 4.82 14.58 -6.16
C SER A 176 6.02 14.86 -5.21
N ARG A 177 5.79 15.34 -4.02
CA ARG A 177 6.80 15.60 -2.96
C ARG A 177 6.57 14.73 -1.72
N TYR A 178 5.65 13.80 -1.80
CA TYR A 178 5.35 12.96 -0.65
C TYR A 178 6.52 12.06 -0.23
N LEU A 179 7.30 11.55 -1.19
CA LEU A 179 8.53 10.81 -0.92
C LEU A 179 9.55 11.67 -0.17
N ASP A 180 9.80 12.90 -0.64
CA ASP A 180 10.71 13.86 0.02
C ASP A 180 10.25 14.14 1.47
N TYR A 181 8.95 14.33 1.65
CA TYR A 181 8.33 14.52 2.97
C TYR A 181 8.56 13.31 3.88
N LYS A 182 8.33 12.08 3.40
CA LYS A 182 8.55 10.85 4.17
C LYS A 182 10.02 10.66 4.54
N CYS A 183 10.96 10.99 3.65
CA CYS A 183 12.39 10.92 3.95
C CYS A 183 12.77 11.84 5.11
N LEU A 184 12.19 13.04 5.20
CA LEU A 184 12.44 14.00 6.27
C LEU A 184 11.81 13.57 7.60
N VAL A 185 10.56 13.12 7.58
CA VAL A 185 9.79 12.77 8.78
C VAL A 185 10.09 11.36 9.28
N GLY A 186 10.48 10.46 8.39
CA GLY A 186 10.59 9.03 8.62
C GLY A 186 9.24 8.30 8.52
N ASP A 187 9.29 7.00 8.81
CA ASP A 187 8.12 6.14 8.89
C ASP A 187 8.15 5.26 10.14
N SER A 188 7.27 5.54 11.08
CA SER A 188 7.18 4.76 12.33
C SER A 188 6.59 3.37 12.12
N SER A 189 5.76 3.17 11.07
CA SER A 189 5.18 1.85 10.75
C SER A 189 6.25 0.87 10.29
N ASP A 190 7.27 1.36 9.59
CA ASP A 190 8.38 0.57 9.10
C ASP A 190 9.68 0.75 9.91
N ASN A 191 9.56 1.39 11.07
CA ASN A 191 10.69 1.66 11.97
C ASN A 191 11.80 2.51 11.33
N ILE A 192 11.45 3.40 10.41
CA ILE A 192 12.37 4.31 9.73
C ILE A 192 12.38 5.66 10.48
N LYS A 193 13.54 6.04 11.03
CA LYS A 193 13.70 7.32 11.71
C LYS A 193 13.97 8.44 10.70
N GLY A 194 13.23 9.55 10.85
CA GLY A 194 13.48 10.78 10.10
C GLY A 194 14.59 11.63 10.70
N VAL A 195 14.74 12.84 10.17
CA VAL A 195 15.71 13.84 10.65
C VAL A 195 15.30 14.35 12.03
N LYS A 196 16.22 14.29 12.97
CA LYS A 196 15.97 14.70 14.36
C LYS A 196 15.48 16.15 14.46
N GLY A 197 14.29 16.35 15.05
CA GLY A 197 13.67 17.67 15.21
C GLY A 197 12.88 18.16 14.00
N VAL A 198 12.84 17.38 12.89
CA VAL A 198 12.04 17.65 11.71
C VAL A 198 10.76 16.83 11.78
N GLY A 199 9.71 17.40 12.33
CA GLY A 199 8.37 16.80 12.32
C GLY A 199 7.54 17.22 11.11
N PRO A 200 6.29 16.72 11.00
CA PRO A 200 5.41 16.94 9.84
C PRO A 200 5.29 18.40 9.38
N LYS A 201 5.04 19.32 10.31
CA LYS A 201 4.90 20.76 10.01
C LYS A 201 6.21 21.39 9.52
N THR A 202 7.34 20.95 10.04
CA THR A 202 8.66 21.47 9.64
C THR A 202 9.03 20.94 8.27
N ALA A 203 8.81 19.65 8.01
CA ALA A 203 9.06 19.04 6.70
C ALA A 203 8.21 19.71 5.61
N ALA A 204 6.90 19.91 5.85
CA ALA A 204 6.04 20.59 4.90
C ALA A 204 6.52 22.03 4.57
N LYS A 205 6.94 22.80 5.58
CA LYS A 205 7.51 24.14 5.36
C LYS A 205 8.84 24.13 4.58
N LEU A 206 9.69 23.14 4.82
CA LEU A 206 10.94 22.99 4.08
C LEU A 206 10.66 22.68 2.61
N ILE A 207 9.73 21.77 2.34
CA ILE A 207 9.31 21.42 0.97
C ILE A 207 8.65 22.60 0.28
N ASP A 208 7.78 23.33 0.94
CA ASP A 208 7.13 24.53 0.39
C ASP A 208 8.15 25.61 0.02
N LYS A 209 9.19 25.83 0.85
CA LYS A 209 10.22 26.83 0.62
C LYS A 209 11.28 26.43 -0.41
N PHE A 210 11.70 25.18 -0.40
CA PHE A 210 12.88 24.71 -1.14
C PHE A 210 12.53 23.73 -2.28
N GLY A 211 11.41 23.04 -2.22
CA GLY A 211 10.97 22.09 -3.25
C GLY A 211 11.36 20.65 -2.94
N THR A 212 12.44 20.17 -3.51
CA THR A 212 12.90 18.77 -3.39
C THR A 212 13.83 18.56 -2.20
N LEU A 213 14.02 17.30 -1.83
CA LEU A 213 15.00 16.90 -0.84
C LEU A 213 16.42 17.35 -1.23
N ASP A 214 16.77 17.22 -2.50
CA ASP A 214 18.08 17.64 -3.01
C ASP A 214 18.27 19.18 -2.92
N GLU A 215 17.24 19.96 -3.19
CA GLU A 215 17.26 21.40 -3.03
C GLU A 215 17.33 21.82 -1.56
N ILE A 216 16.62 21.12 -0.67
CA ILE A 216 16.71 21.33 0.78
C ILE A 216 18.16 21.10 1.26
N ARG A 217 18.81 20.03 0.79
CA ARG A 217 20.21 19.72 1.13
C ARG A 217 21.18 20.76 0.55
N ALA A 218 21.06 21.08 -0.73
CA ALA A 218 21.94 22.03 -1.41
C ALA A 218 21.85 23.44 -0.84
N ARG A 219 20.66 23.84 -0.39
CA ARG A 219 20.35 25.17 0.13
C ARG A 219 20.13 25.20 1.65
N GLY A 220 20.58 24.18 2.35
CA GLY A 220 20.41 24.03 3.80
C GLY A 220 20.92 25.24 4.59
N CYS A 221 21.96 25.91 4.11
CA CYS A 221 22.50 27.15 4.75
C CYS A 221 21.47 28.31 4.82
N GLU A 222 20.43 28.30 3.96
CA GLU A 222 19.36 29.30 3.96
C GLU A 222 18.24 29.01 4.98
N ILE A 223 18.32 27.91 5.71
CA ILE A 223 17.36 27.54 6.76
C ILE A 223 17.60 28.46 7.97
N GLU A 224 16.60 29.29 8.30
CA GLU A 224 16.71 30.31 9.34
C GLU A 224 16.91 29.72 10.74
N ASN A 225 16.16 28.64 11.06
CA ASN A 225 16.29 27.95 12.32
C ASN A 225 17.60 27.17 12.39
N GLU A 226 18.53 27.61 13.21
CA GLU A 226 19.88 27.03 13.35
C GLU A 226 19.84 25.53 13.72
N LYS A 227 18.94 25.13 14.62
CA LYS A 227 18.81 23.72 15.03
C LYS A 227 18.37 22.83 13.88
N ILE A 228 17.38 23.29 13.07
CA ILE A 228 16.89 22.56 11.90
C ILE A 228 17.96 22.56 10.80
N ARG A 229 18.63 23.69 10.58
CA ARG A 229 19.73 23.80 9.61
C ARG A 229 20.83 22.78 9.92
N THR A 230 21.34 22.77 11.15
CA THR A 230 22.35 21.79 11.58
C THR A 230 21.85 20.36 11.40
N ALA A 231 20.63 20.07 11.85
CA ALA A 231 20.06 18.72 11.73
C ALA A 231 19.93 18.24 10.28
N ILE A 232 19.57 19.12 9.34
CA ILE A 232 19.49 18.79 7.90
C ILE A 232 20.90 18.59 7.33
N MET A 233 21.83 19.49 7.63
CA MET A 233 23.22 19.41 7.13
C MET A 233 23.96 18.15 7.61
N ASP A 234 23.65 17.67 8.81
CA ASP A 234 24.27 16.48 9.42
C ASP A 234 23.52 15.17 9.05
N SER A 235 22.49 15.21 8.20
CA SER A 235 21.59 14.07 7.96
C SER A 235 21.75 13.41 6.60
N ASP A 236 22.81 13.67 5.86
CA ASP A 236 23.00 13.15 4.51
C ASP A 236 22.86 11.62 4.41
N GLU A 237 23.50 10.89 5.33
CA GLU A 237 23.41 9.41 5.38
C GLU A 237 21.99 8.92 5.71
N ILE A 238 21.32 9.60 6.67
CA ILE A 238 19.94 9.27 7.05
C ILE A 238 19.00 9.49 5.88
N LEU A 239 19.12 10.61 5.19
CA LEU A 239 18.25 10.96 4.06
C LEU A 239 18.47 10.03 2.85
N ALA A 240 19.73 9.70 2.54
CA ALA A 240 20.05 8.74 1.47
C ALA A 240 19.50 7.34 1.80
N ARG A 241 19.67 6.88 3.04
CA ARG A 241 19.11 5.63 3.54
C ARG A 241 17.57 5.62 3.45
N ASN A 242 16.93 6.67 3.97
CA ASN A 242 15.47 6.77 3.97
C ASN A 242 14.92 6.79 2.54
N LEU A 243 15.58 7.48 1.61
CA LEU A 243 15.22 7.45 0.20
C LEU A 243 15.27 6.03 -0.37
N SER A 244 16.32 5.28 -0.07
CA SER A 244 16.47 3.88 -0.54
C SER A 244 15.45 2.92 0.06
N LEU A 245 14.95 3.20 1.28
CA LEU A 245 13.97 2.37 1.98
C LEU A 245 12.51 2.67 1.57
N ILE A 246 12.20 3.95 1.33
CA ILE A 246 10.81 4.44 1.15
C ILE A 246 10.45 4.56 -0.33
N LYS A 247 11.43 4.83 -1.20
CA LYS A 247 11.15 4.94 -2.64
C LYS A 247 10.67 3.59 -3.17
N LEU A 248 9.48 3.61 -3.78
CA LEU A 248 8.95 2.47 -4.51
C LEU A 248 9.66 2.35 -5.86
N THR A 249 10.02 1.13 -6.25
CA THR A 249 10.85 0.90 -7.43
C THR A 249 10.02 0.71 -8.69
N GLU A 250 10.51 1.25 -9.81
CA GLU A 250 9.86 1.11 -11.14
C GLU A 250 10.21 -0.23 -11.82
N GLY A 251 11.19 -0.96 -11.30
CA GLY A 251 11.82 -2.11 -11.95
C GLY A 251 11.37 -3.47 -11.44
N ALA A 252 10.31 -3.55 -10.65
CA ALA A 252 9.79 -4.82 -10.18
C ALA A 252 9.13 -5.60 -11.34
N ASP A 253 9.35 -6.91 -11.38
CA ASP A 253 8.71 -7.79 -12.35
C ASP A 253 7.19 -7.83 -12.13
N MET A 254 6.45 -7.54 -13.19
CA MET A 254 5.00 -7.63 -13.21
C MET A 254 4.59 -9.04 -13.67
N PRO A 255 3.97 -9.87 -12.80
CA PRO A 255 3.65 -11.27 -13.13
C PRO A 255 2.62 -11.41 -14.26
N PHE A 256 1.82 -10.38 -14.50
CA PHE A 256 0.79 -10.38 -15.55
C PHE A 256 0.91 -9.16 -16.44
N THR A 257 0.65 -9.34 -17.71
CA THR A 257 0.45 -8.24 -18.66
C THR A 257 -0.90 -7.55 -18.45
N PHE A 258 -1.08 -6.36 -19.02
CA PHE A 258 -2.35 -5.64 -18.90
C PHE A 258 -3.54 -6.43 -19.45
N ASP A 259 -3.35 -7.14 -20.58
CA ASP A 259 -4.41 -7.93 -21.18
C ASP A 259 -4.80 -9.16 -20.33
N GLU A 260 -3.86 -9.74 -19.57
CA GLU A 260 -4.14 -10.89 -18.72
C GLU A 260 -4.94 -10.52 -17.46
N VAL A 261 -4.88 -9.26 -17.02
CA VAL A 261 -5.67 -8.77 -15.88
C VAL A 261 -7.00 -8.13 -16.30
N LYS A 262 -7.43 -8.32 -17.57
CA LYS A 262 -8.80 -7.97 -17.98
C LYS A 262 -9.80 -8.60 -17.05
N PHE A 263 -10.81 -7.83 -16.69
CA PHE A 263 -11.83 -8.24 -15.74
C PHE A 263 -13.23 -7.96 -16.29
N GLU A 264 -14.05 -8.98 -16.32
CA GLU A 264 -15.49 -8.91 -16.58
C GLU A 264 -16.20 -9.28 -15.28
N ASN A 265 -16.92 -8.32 -14.70
CA ASN A 265 -17.60 -8.56 -13.43
C ASN A 265 -18.63 -9.68 -13.54
N PRO A 266 -18.42 -10.84 -12.88
CA PRO A 266 -19.36 -11.97 -12.97
C PRO A 266 -20.67 -11.73 -12.20
N MET A 267 -20.83 -10.56 -11.55
CA MET A 267 -22.01 -10.17 -10.77
C MET A 267 -22.37 -11.18 -9.66
N LEU A 268 -21.35 -11.88 -9.12
CA LEU A 268 -21.52 -12.87 -8.06
C LEU A 268 -21.67 -12.20 -6.69
N ARG A 269 -22.64 -12.66 -5.90
CA ARG A 269 -22.76 -12.23 -4.50
C ARG A 269 -21.75 -12.96 -3.65
N THR A 270 -21.28 -12.29 -2.58
CA THR A 270 -20.32 -12.90 -1.64
C THR A 270 -20.73 -14.30 -1.18
N MET A 271 -22.00 -14.51 -0.83
CA MET A 271 -22.48 -15.81 -0.37
C MET A 271 -22.55 -16.88 -1.48
N ASP A 272 -22.69 -16.49 -2.74
CA ASP A 272 -22.65 -17.43 -3.87
C ASP A 272 -21.22 -17.91 -4.11
N ILE A 273 -20.23 -17.01 -3.92
CA ILE A 273 -18.80 -17.34 -3.99
C ILE A 273 -18.42 -18.29 -2.84
N ILE A 274 -18.79 -17.94 -1.59
CA ILE A 274 -18.52 -18.77 -0.40
C ILE A 274 -19.07 -20.19 -0.56
N ARG A 275 -20.31 -20.32 -1.07
CA ARG A 275 -20.90 -21.63 -1.36
C ARG A 275 -20.19 -22.34 -2.52
N GLY A 276 -19.77 -21.58 -3.54
CA GLY A 276 -19.07 -22.11 -4.71
C GLY A 276 -17.74 -22.76 -4.38
N ILE A 277 -17.01 -22.21 -3.39
CA ILE A 277 -15.74 -22.77 -2.88
C ILE A 277 -15.94 -23.76 -1.72
N GLY A 278 -17.16 -24.03 -1.28
CA GLY A 278 -17.50 -25.12 -0.35
C GLY A 278 -17.19 -24.86 1.14
N ILE A 279 -17.16 -23.60 1.61
CA ILE A 279 -16.86 -23.24 3.01
C ILE A 279 -18.03 -22.57 3.73
#